data_c1d73e6378b984be292f4267bdd826cf
#
_entry.id   c1d73e6378b984be292f4267bdd826cf
#
_cell.length_a   1.000
_cell.length_b   1.000
_cell.length_c   1.000
_cell.angle_alpha   90.00
_cell.angle_beta   90.00
_cell.angle_gamma   90.00
#
_symmetry.space_group_name_H-M   'P 1'
#
loop_
_entity.id
_entity.type
_entity.pdbx_description
1 polymer ?
#
loop_
_entity_poly.entity_id
_entity_poly.type
_entity_poly.pdbx_seq_one_letter_code
_entity_poly.pdbx_strand_id
1 'polypeptide(L)'
;MKIAYCFSGMIRNLNECSPKWKEIIEKNPGDVYGHFWEKSDKNNETVDDFIKIFNPKKVEIENFEIFKESTVDIMLQNVQVPNCLHFLIQDSIRNGSFISFHYKIWKANQLSLEEKYDIIVRCRTDYYPDTKIKFET
;
A
#
# COMPACT_ATOMS: atom_id res chain seq x y z
N MET A 1 4.44 23.69 -1.31
CA MET A 1 4.29 22.36 -1.93
C MET A 1 3.70 21.41 -0.90
N LYS A 2 2.58 20.77 -1.22
CA LYS A 2 1.87 19.84 -0.35
C LYS A 2 2.10 18.42 -0.81
N ILE A 3 2.58 17.54 0.09
CA ILE A 3 2.99 16.16 -0.25
C ILE A 3 2.11 15.17 0.50
N ALA A 4 1.66 14.12 -0.19
CA ALA A 4 1.02 12.95 0.41
C ALA A 4 1.93 11.73 0.28
N TYR A 5 2.18 11.03 1.39
CA TYR A 5 2.90 9.76 1.45
C TYR A 5 1.88 8.63 1.61
N CYS A 6 1.63 7.87 0.54
CA CYS A 6 0.62 6.83 0.49
C CYS A 6 1.25 5.44 0.61
N PHE A 7 1.20 4.87 1.82
CA PHE A 7 1.64 3.51 2.10
C PHE A 7 0.54 2.50 1.75
N SER A 8 0.92 1.40 1.14
CA SER A 8 -0.03 0.39 0.73
C SER A 8 0.50 -1.04 0.81
N GLY A 9 -0.41 -1.99 0.97
CA GLY A 9 -0.13 -3.41 0.90
C GLY A 9 -0.13 -4.10 2.26
N MET A 10 0.82 -5.01 2.46
CA MET A 10 1.00 -5.74 3.71
C MET A 10 2.07 -5.06 4.56
N ILE A 11 1.87 -5.00 5.88
CA ILE A 11 2.91 -4.52 6.80
C ILE A 11 4.05 -5.54 6.84
N ARG A 12 5.24 -5.10 6.42
CA ARG A 12 6.48 -5.90 6.42
C ARG A 12 7.67 -5.02 6.74
N ASN A 13 8.62 -5.53 7.51
CA ASN A 13 9.88 -4.87 7.83
C ASN A 13 9.73 -3.40 8.26
N LEU A 14 8.62 -3.10 8.90
CA LEU A 14 8.25 -1.72 9.28
C LEU A 14 9.29 -1.13 10.22
N ASN A 15 9.70 -1.86 11.25
CA ASN A 15 10.68 -1.38 12.23
C ASN A 15 12.05 -1.13 11.61
N GLU A 16 12.41 -1.93 10.62
CA GLU A 16 13.69 -1.81 9.92
C GLU A 16 13.70 -0.63 8.94
N CYS A 17 12.63 -0.46 8.16
CA CYS A 17 12.57 0.52 7.08
C CYS A 17 12.01 1.89 7.49
N SER A 18 11.20 1.94 8.56
CA SER A 18 10.53 3.18 8.98
C SER A 18 11.48 4.35 9.33
N PRO A 19 12.67 4.14 9.92
CA PRO A 19 13.58 5.24 10.18
C PRO A 19 13.97 6.02 8.93
N LYS A 20 14.14 5.33 7.80
CA LYS A 20 14.47 5.95 6.50
C LYS A 20 13.30 6.77 5.94
N TRP A 21 12.10 6.22 6.05
CA TRP A 21 10.89 6.96 5.67
C TRP A 21 10.67 8.19 6.55
N LYS A 22 10.90 8.08 7.85
CA LYS A 22 10.79 9.23 8.76
C LYS A 22 11.79 10.33 8.40
N GLU A 23 13.02 9.98 8.07
CA GLU A 23 14.02 10.94 7.63
C GLU A 23 13.60 11.70 6.36
N ILE A 24 12.99 11.01 5.39
CA ILE A 24 12.45 11.66 4.17
C ILE A 24 11.30 12.60 4.51
N ILE A 25 10.36 12.14 5.35
CA ILE A 25 9.18 12.94 5.72
C ILE A 25 9.60 14.16 6.55
N GLU A 26 10.61 14.05 7.39
CA GLU A 26 11.18 15.19 8.13
C GLU A 26 11.82 16.23 7.21
N LYS A 27 12.53 15.77 6.17
CA LYS A 27 13.13 16.66 5.16
C LYS A 27 12.11 17.27 4.20
N ASN A 28 11.04 16.56 3.94
CA ASN A 28 9.97 16.95 3.00
C ASN A 28 8.60 16.75 3.68
N PRO A 29 8.21 17.67 4.57
CA PRO A 29 6.99 17.50 5.36
C PRO A 29 5.74 17.28 4.50
N GLY A 30 4.92 16.31 4.90
CA GLY A 30 3.70 15.94 4.19
C GLY A 30 2.78 15.07 5.04
N ASP A 31 1.58 14.84 4.53
CA ASP A 31 0.60 13.99 5.18
C ASP A 31 0.83 12.52 4.85
N VAL A 32 0.62 11.64 5.83
CA VAL A 32 0.78 10.19 5.67
C VAL A 32 -0.59 9.51 5.61
N TYR A 33 -0.73 8.59 4.68
CA TYR A 33 -1.90 7.74 4.49
C TYR A 33 -1.49 6.27 4.42
N GLY A 34 -2.38 5.38 4.86
CA GLY A 34 -2.13 3.95 4.80
C GLY A 34 -3.36 3.16 4.38
N HIS A 35 -3.19 2.19 3.48
CA HIS A 35 -4.22 1.22 3.13
C HIS A 35 -3.62 -0.19 3.11
N PHE A 36 -4.00 -1.02 4.09
CA PHE A 36 -3.32 -2.28 4.37
C PHE A 36 -4.25 -3.48 4.34
N TRP A 37 -3.65 -4.66 4.13
CA TRP A 37 -4.29 -5.93 4.40
C TRP A 37 -4.25 -6.21 5.91
N GLU A 38 -5.29 -6.87 6.42
CA GLU A 38 -5.43 -7.22 7.83
C GLU A 38 -4.30 -8.13 8.34
N LYS A 39 -3.78 -9.03 7.48
CA LYS A 39 -2.66 -9.90 7.83
C LYS A 39 -1.34 -9.16 7.70
N SER A 40 -0.56 -9.17 8.77
CA SER A 40 0.86 -8.88 8.72
C SER A 40 1.64 -10.13 8.32
N ASP A 41 2.82 -9.94 7.75
CA ASP A 41 3.77 -11.03 7.52
C ASP A 41 4.40 -11.50 8.84
N LYS A 42 5.27 -12.50 8.76
CA LYS A 42 5.88 -13.30 9.85
C LYS A 42 6.48 -12.54 11.04
N ASN A 43 6.56 -11.22 11.02
CA ASN A 43 7.29 -10.42 12.02
C ASN A 43 6.42 -9.76 13.09
N ASN A 44 5.16 -10.13 13.25
CA ASN A 44 4.22 -9.57 14.24
C ASN A 44 4.06 -8.04 14.21
N GLU A 45 4.54 -7.37 13.19
CA GLU A 45 4.33 -5.93 13.00
C GLU A 45 2.90 -5.67 12.55
N THR A 46 2.26 -4.68 13.15
CA THR A 46 0.83 -4.40 12.96
C THR A 46 0.58 -3.01 12.37
N VAL A 47 -0.66 -2.77 11.95
CA VAL A 47 -1.11 -1.44 11.55
C VAL A 47 -1.05 -0.46 12.73
N ASP A 48 -1.25 -0.92 13.97
CA ASP A 48 -1.10 -0.08 15.16
C ASP A 48 0.34 0.42 15.31
N ASP A 49 1.34 -0.41 15.00
CA ASP A 49 2.73 0.01 14.97
C ASP A 49 2.98 1.09 13.92
N PHE A 50 2.40 0.93 12.72
CA PHE A 50 2.45 1.95 11.68
C PHE A 50 1.84 3.28 12.13
N ILE A 51 0.67 3.24 12.78
CA ILE A 51 0.00 4.43 13.31
C ILE A 51 0.88 5.14 14.34
N LYS A 52 1.49 4.40 15.25
CA LYS A 52 2.39 4.96 16.27
C LYS A 52 3.63 5.61 15.68
N ILE A 53 4.20 5.01 14.63
CA ILE A 53 5.43 5.49 14.00
C ILE A 53 5.18 6.75 13.17
N PHE A 54 4.12 6.75 12.34
CA PHE A 54 3.91 7.78 11.32
C PHE A 54 2.83 8.79 11.64
N ASN A 55 1.97 8.52 12.65
CA ASN A 55 0.81 9.35 12.96
C ASN A 55 0.01 9.75 11.71
N PRO A 56 -0.49 8.78 10.93
CA PRO A 56 -1.10 9.02 9.64
C PRO A 56 -2.41 9.80 9.78
N LYS A 57 -2.73 10.57 8.75
CA LYS A 57 -3.98 11.31 8.65
C LYS A 57 -5.18 10.40 8.49
N LYS A 58 -5.02 9.32 7.74
CA LYS A 58 -6.05 8.30 7.53
C LYS A 58 -5.43 6.93 7.26
N VAL A 59 -6.03 5.89 7.85
CA VAL A 59 -5.64 4.50 7.63
C VAL A 59 -6.89 3.66 7.42
N GLU A 60 -6.87 2.78 6.44
CA GLU A 60 -7.89 1.77 6.20
C GLU A 60 -7.27 0.37 6.14
N ILE A 61 -8.01 -0.62 6.61
CA ILE A 61 -7.62 -2.02 6.64
C ILE A 61 -8.70 -2.85 5.96
N GLU A 62 -8.30 -3.80 5.12
CA GLU A 62 -9.21 -4.75 4.50
C GLU A 62 -8.76 -6.19 4.71
N ASN A 63 -9.73 -7.09 4.78
CA ASN A 63 -9.48 -8.53 4.79
C ASN A 63 -9.24 -9.02 3.36
N PHE A 64 -8.11 -9.71 3.15
CA PHE A 64 -7.72 -10.20 1.83
C PHE A 64 -8.66 -11.28 1.28
N GLU A 65 -9.15 -12.19 2.12
CA GLU A 65 -10.05 -13.27 1.68
C GLU A 65 -11.39 -12.70 1.22
N ILE A 66 -11.93 -11.72 1.93
CA ILE A 66 -13.17 -11.03 1.53
C ILE A 66 -12.97 -10.30 0.20
N PHE A 67 -11.86 -9.61 0.03
CA PHE A 67 -11.51 -8.96 -1.24
C PHE A 67 -11.41 -9.96 -2.38
N LYS A 68 -10.74 -11.09 -2.15
CA LYS A 68 -10.58 -12.14 -3.13
C LYS A 68 -11.94 -12.68 -3.60
N GLU A 69 -12.80 -13.05 -2.67
CA GLU A 69 -14.12 -13.60 -2.99
C GLU A 69 -15.02 -12.57 -3.69
N SER A 70 -15.05 -11.33 -3.22
CA SER A 70 -15.97 -10.30 -3.72
C SER A 70 -15.51 -9.61 -5.00
N THR A 71 -14.23 -9.63 -5.30
CA THR A 71 -13.68 -8.87 -6.44
C THR A 71 -13.01 -9.78 -7.44
N VAL A 72 -12.08 -10.59 -6.99
CA VAL A 72 -11.23 -11.38 -7.88
C VAL A 72 -11.97 -12.57 -8.48
N ASP A 73 -12.69 -13.32 -7.65
CA ASP A 73 -13.46 -14.48 -8.12
C ASP A 73 -14.58 -14.04 -9.07
N ILE A 74 -15.23 -12.90 -8.79
CA ILE A 74 -16.21 -12.30 -9.70
C ILE A 74 -15.57 -11.85 -11.01
N MET A 75 -14.40 -11.21 -10.97
CA MET A 75 -13.69 -10.83 -12.18
C MET A 75 -13.31 -12.04 -13.03
N LEU A 76 -12.83 -13.11 -12.41
CA LEU A 76 -12.46 -14.34 -13.12
C LEU A 76 -13.66 -15.03 -13.78
N GLN A 77 -14.85 -14.95 -13.17
CA GLN A 77 -16.08 -15.50 -13.74
C GLN A 77 -16.58 -14.73 -14.95
N ASN A 78 -16.29 -13.43 -15.04
CA ASN A 78 -16.83 -12.54 -16.06
C ASN A 78 -15.85 -12.22 -17.20
N VAL A 79 -14.57 -12.56 -17.06
CA VAL A 79 -13.54 -12.31 -18.08
C VAL A 79 -13.37 -13.56 -18.94
N GLN A 80 -13.63 -13.44 -20.25
CA GLN A 80 -13.26 -14.47 -21.22
C GLN A 80 -11.72 -14.42 -21.44
N VAL A 81 -11.01 -15.23 -20.69
CA VAL A 81 -9.56 -15.34 -20.81
C VAL A 81 -9.23 -16.72 -21.42
N PRO A 82 -8.31 -16.81 -22.39
CA PRO A 82 -7.81 -18.10 -22.84
C PRO A 82 -7.36 -19.00 -21.68
N ASN A 83 -7.63 -20.30 -21.72
CA ASN A 83 -7.37 -21.23 -20.62
C ASN A 83 -5.95 -21.16 -20.04
N CYS A 84 -4.94 -20.87 -20.88
CA CYS A 84 -3.55 -20.69 -20.43
C CYS A 84 -3.35 -19.44 -19.57
N LEU A 85 -4.12 -18.39 -19.81
CA LEU A 85 -4.07 -17.16 -19.01
C LEU A 85 -4.89 -17.27 -17.73
N HIS A 86 -5.95 -18.10 -17.71
CA HIS A 86 -6.71 -18.40 -16.49
C HIS A 86 -5.83 -18.96 -15.39
N PHE A 87 -4.94 -19.88 -15.72
CA PHE A 87 -4.00 -20.46 -14.75
C PHE A 87 -3.05 -19.39 -14.19
N LEU A 88 -2.45 -18.58 -15.05
CA LEU A 88 -1.54 -17.48 -14.64
C LEU A 88 -2.25 -16.43 -13.77
N ILE A 89 -3.48 -16.09 -14.11
CA ILE A 89 -4.28 -15.15 -13.32
C ILE A 89 -4.64 -15.76 -11.97
N GLN A 90 -5.08 -16.99 -11.91
CA GLN A 90 -5.40 -17.68 -10.66
C GLN A 90 -4.16 -17.86 -9.76
N ASP A 91 -3.02 -18.24 -10.33
CA ASP A 91 -1.76 -18.36 -9.59
C ASP A 91 -1.30 -17.00 -9.05
N SER A 92 -1.36 -15.99 -9.88
CA SER A 92 -1.05 -14.62 -9.53
C SER A 92 -1.95 -14.09 -8.39
N ILE A 93 -3.19 -14.50 -8.32
CA ILE A 93 -4.14 -14.14 -7.26
C ILE A 93 -3.85 -14.91 -5.97
N ARG A 94 -3.58 -16.21 -6.05
CA ARG A 94 -3.27 -17.06 -4.89
C ARG A 94 -2.00 -16.63 -4.17
N ASN A 95 -1.03 -16.09 -4.89
CA ASN A 95 0.28 -15.69 -4.39
C ASN A 95 0.39 -14.23 -3.94
N GLY A 96 -0.72 -13.55 -3.71
CA GLY A 96 -0.73 -12.15 -3.25
C GLY A 96 -0.35 -11.14 -4.32
N SER A 97 -0.73 -11.42 -5.52
CA SER A 97 -0.24 -10.92 -6.77
C SER A 97 -0.67 -9.51 -7.18
N PHE A 98 -0.33 -9.27 -8.42
CA PHE A 98 -0.46 -8.08 -9.23
C PHE A 98 -1.79 -7.30 -9.04
N ILE A 99 -2.95 -7.98 -9.02
CA ILE A 99 -4.24 -7.31 -8.88
C ILE A 99 -4.40 -6.71 -7.46
N SER A 100 -4.14 -7.50 -6.43
CA SER A 100 -4.24 -7.05 -5.04
C SER A 100 -3.23 -5.95 -4.73
N PHE A 101 -2.05 -6.02 -5.31
CA PHE A 101 -1.01 -5.02 -5.20
C PHE A 101 -1.45 -3.67 -5.81
N HIS A 102 -1.94 -3.66 -7.05
CA HIS A 102 -2.40 -2.44 -7.72
C HIS A 102 -3.68 -1.88 -7.07
N TYR A 103 -4.56 -2.75 -6.65
CA TYR A 103 -5.75 -2.36 -5.90
C TYR A 103 -5.39 -1.58 -4.63
N LYS A 104 -4.42 -2.06 -3.84
CA LYS A 104 -3.98 -1.39 -2.62
C LYS A 104 -3.33 -0.03 -2.90
N ILE A 105 -2.56 0.09 -3.97
CA ILE A 105 -2.00 1.37 -4.39
C ILE A 105 -3.11 2.36 -4.73
N TRP A 106 -4.07 1.92 -5.53
CA TRP A 106 -5.22 2.74 -5.90
C TRP A 106 -6.01 3.19 -4.67
N LYS A 107 -6.31 2.28 -3.76
CA LYS A 107 -7.03 2.59 -2.51
C LYS A 107 -6.26 3.57 -1.62
N ALA A 108 -4.97 3.40 -1.44
CA ALA A 108 -4.15 4.32 -0.66
C ALA A 108 -4.15 5.74 -1.28
N ASN A 109 -4.09 5.82 -2.61
CA ASN A 109 -4.19 7.10 -3.32
C ASN A 109 -5.58 7.73 -3.13
N GLN A 110 -6.67 6.94 -3.15
CA GLN A 110 -8.03 7.45 -2.92
C GLN A 110 -8.16 8.16 -1.56
N LEU A 111 -7.48 7.69 -0.51
CA LEU A 111 -7.51 8.32 0.80
C LEU A 111 -6.98 9.77 0.78
N SER A 112 -6.04 10.06 -0.11
CA SER A 112 -5.45 11.40 -0.24
C SER A 112 -6.27 12.37 -1.11
N LEU A 113 -7.27 11.88 -1.85
CA LEU A 113 -8.03 12.72 -2.80
C LEU A 113 -8.99 13.71 -2.14
N GLU A 114 -9.28 13.57 -0.85
CA GLU A 114 -10.08 14.56 -0.10
C GLU A 114 -9.39 15.93 -0.02
N GLU A 115 -8.09 15.96 -0.27
CA GLU A 115 -7.29 17.17 -0.32
C GLU A 115 -6.50 17.28 -1.62
N LYS A 116 -6.09 18.50 -1.97
CA LYS A 116 -5.21 18.72 -3.13
C LYS A 116 -3.75 18.62 -2.68
N TYR A 117 -3.02 17.69 -3.28
CA TYR A 117 -1.58 17.53 -3.14
C TYR A 117 -0.88 17.84 -4.46
N ASP A 118 0.28 18.48 -4.34
CA ASP A 118 1.16 18.73 -5.48
C ASP A 118 1.92 17.46 -5.88
N ILE A 119 2.25 16.64 -4.88
CA ILE A 119 2.98 15.38 -5.06
C ILE A 119 2.31 14.27 -4.24
N ILE A 120 2.09 13.12 -4.87
CA ILE A 120 1.70 11.88 -4.20
C ILE A 120 2.86 10.90 -4.32
N VAL A 121 3.43 10.50 -3.17
CA VAL A 121 4.53 9.55 -3.10
C VAL A 121 3.96 8.18 -2.74
N ARG A 122 4.17 7.23 -3.63
CA ARG A 122 3.86 5.83 -3.34
C ARG A 122 4.92 5.24 -2.42
N CYS A 123 4.48 4.69 -1.30
CA CYS A 123 5.33 4.15 -0.26
C CYS A 123 5.05 2.67 0.02
N ARG A 124 6.07 1.97 0.51
CA ARG A 124 5.98 0.62 1.04
C ARG A 124 6.68 0.55 2.39
N THR A 125 6.13 -0.24 3.32
CA THR A 125 6.73 -0.41 4.65
C THR A 125 8.03 -1.21 4.62
N ASP A 126 8.21 -2.06 3.61
CA ASP A 126 9.34 -2.96 3.42
C ASP A 126 10.40 -2.44 2.42
N TYR A 127 10.43 -1.14 2.15
CA TYR A 127 11.35 -0.53 1.22
C TYR A 127 12.30 0.46 1.92
N TYR A 128 13.56 0.43 1.54
CA TYR A 128 14.57 1.42 1.92
C TYR A 128 14.63 2.54 0.90
N PRO A 129 14.00 3.68 1.15
CA PRO A 129 14.08 4.81 0.22
C PRO A 129 15.45 5.48 0.29
N ASP A 130 15.84 6.13 -0.81
CA ASP A 130 17.01 7.01 -0.81
C ASP A 130 16.71 8.30 -0.02
N THR A 131 17.36 8.46 1.11
CA THR A 131 17.16 9.61 2.00
C THR A 131 17.72 10.93 1.48
N LYS A 132 18.39 10.91 0.31
CA LYS A 132 18.86 12.13 -0.37
C LYS A 132 17.77 12.81 -1.19
N ILE A 133 16.61 12.16 -1.35
CA ILE A 133 15.50 12.71 -2.12
C ILE A 133 15.02 14.03 -1.48
N LYS A 134 14.98 15.07 -2.28
CA LYS A 134 14.31 16.33 -2.00
C LYS A 134 13.28 16.58 -3.08
N PHE A 135 12.08 16.93 -2.66
CA PHE A 135 11.04 17.37 -3.59
C PHE A 135 11.16 18.88 -3.74
N GLU A 136 11.47 19.32 -4.93
CA GLU A 136 11.57 20.74 -5.28
C GLU A 136 10.43 21.10 -6.23
N THR A 137 9.89 22.28 -6.02
CA THR A 137 8.90 22.86 -6.93
C THR A 137 9.54 23.44 -8.19
#